data_dc63d123c5dc61206cefea7773d9901d
#
_entry.id   dc63d123c5dc61206cefea7773d9901d
#
_cell.length_a   1.000
_cell.length_b   1.000
_cell.length_c   1.000
_cell.angle_alpha   90.00
_cell.angle_beta   90.00
_cell.angle_gamma   90.00
#
_symmetry.space_group_name_H-M   'P 1'
#
loop_
_entity.id
_entity.type
_entity.pdbx_description
1 polymer ?
#
loop_
_entity_poly.entity_id
_entity_poly.type
_entity_poly.pdbx_seq_one_letter_code
_entity_poly.pdbx_strand_id
1 'polypeptide(L)'
;MQAHDVSPHIAMVAGETSGDLLAGLLLDGLRERWPQVRAGGIGGPNMAQRGFEAWWPSEALAVRGYVEVLRHYRGILRIRNQLKARLLLQPPQMFIGIDAPDFNLDLEAALKAQGIKTVHFICPSIWAWRADRVQKLQRSVD
;
A
#
# COMPACT_ATOMS: atom_id res chain seq x y z
N MET A 1 29.14 7.32 -17.65
CA MET A 1 28.10 6.53 -17.03
C MET A 1 26.87 7.38 -16.85
N GLN A 2 25.86 7.00 -17.50
CA GLN A 2 24.64 7.79 -17.52
C GLN A 2 24.04 7.78 -16.13
N ALA A 3 23.73 8.97 -15.64
CA ALA A 3 22.81 9.08 -14.51
C ALA A 3 21.57 8.33 -14.95
N HIS A 4 21.50 7.11 -14.52
CA HIS A 4 20.46 6.23 -14.96
C HIS A 4 19.17 6.82 -14.57
N ASP A 5 18.41 6.98 -15.56
CA ASP A 5 16.97 7.04 -15.50
C ASP A 5 16.50 5.82 -14.72
N VAL A 6 16.80 5.82 -13.43
CA VAL A 6 16.25 4.84 -12.54
C VAL A 6 14.81 5.25 -12.36
N SER A 7 13.97 4.67 -13.21
CA SER A 7 12.54 4.86 -13.07
C SER A 7 12.15 4.56 -11.63
N PRO A 8 11.52 5.51 -10.93
CA PRO A 8 11.15 5.24 -9.54
C PRO A 8 10.28 4.00 -9.47
N HIS A 9 10.61 3.13 -8.53
CA HIS A 9 9.78 1.97 -8.23
C HIS A 9 9.00 2.26 -6.96
N ILE A 10 7.68 2.25 -7.07
CA ILE A 10 6.77 2.59 -5.99
C ILE A 10 5.87 1.38 -5.71
N ALA A 11 5.78 0.99 -4.44
CA ALA A 11 4.85 -0.03 -4.02
C ALA A 11 3.59 0.62 -3.45
N MET A 12 2.43 0.09 -3.78
CA MET A 12 1.15 0.62 -3.34
C MET A 12 0.23 -0.50 -2.90
N VAL A 13 -0.59 -0.22 -1.89
CA VAL A 13 -1.64 -1.15 -1.44
C VAL A 13 -2.95 -0.41 -1.30
N ALA A 14 -3.95 -0.83 -2.06
CA ALA A 14 -5.33 -0.38 -1.96
C ALA A 14 -6.22 -1.62 -1.76
N GLY A 15 -7.02 -1.61 -0.70
CA GLY A 15 -7.86 -2.75 -0.33
C GLY A 15 -9.35 -2.58 -0.61
N GLU A 16 -9.76 -1.38 -1.02
CA GLU A 16 -11.17 -1.07 -1.26
C GLU A 16 -11.36 -0.47 -2.65
N THR A 17 -12.60 -0.53 -3.15
CA THR A 17 -12.93 0.02 -4.47
C THR A 17 -12.65 1.52 -4.54
N SER A 18 -13.00 2.26 -3.50
CA SER A 18 -12.71 3.69 -3.42
C SER A 18 -11.22 3.98 -3.41
N GLY A 19 -10.46 3.16 -2.70
CA GLY A 19 -9.00 3.28 -2.67
C GLY A 19 -8.37 3.00 -4.03
N ASP A 20 -8.87 1.99 -4.74
CA ASP A 20 -8.42 1.67 -6.09
C ASP A 20 -8.63 2.86 -7.05
N LEU A 21 -9.79 3.50 -6.97
CA LEU A 21 -10.08 4.69 -7.79
C LEU A 21 -9.12 5.83 -7.47
N LEU A 22 -8.95 6.14 -6.19
CA LEU A 22 -8.06 7.23 -5.76
C LEU A 22 -6.60 6.93 -6.08
N ALA A 23 -6.19 5.70 -5.90
CA ALA A 23 -4.83 5.28 -6.25
C ALA A 23 -4.58 5.38 -7.76
N GLY A 24 -5.59 5.08 -8.56
CA GLY A 24 -5.51 5.27 -10.01
C GLY A 24 -5.26 6.72 -10.38
N LEU A 25 -5.97 7.66 -9.75
CA LEU A 25 -5.75 9.09 -9.95
C LEU A 25 -4.36 9.52 -9.48
N LEU A 26 -3.90 8.97 -8.36
CA LEU A 26 -2.56 9.23 -7.87
C LEU A 26 -1.50 8.73 -8.85
N LEU A 27 -1.70 7.56 -9.45
CA LEU A 27 -0.81 7.03 -10.48
C LEU A 27 -0.71 7.96 -11.70
N ASP A 28 -1.83 8.56 -12.10
CA ASP A 28 -1.83 9.54 -13.18
C ASP A 28 -0.91 10.72 -12.86
N GLY A 29 -1.02 11.25 -11.63
CA GLY A 29 -0.16 12.34 -11.17
C GLY A 29 1.31 11.95 -11.08
N LEU A 30 1.58 10.74 -10.60
CA LEU A 30 2.96 10.24 -10.51
C LEU A 30 3.59 10.08 -11.91
N ARG A 31 2.80 9.67 -12.90
CA ARG A 31 3.30 9.53 -14.27
C ARG A 31 3.54 10.86 -14.96
N GLU A 32 2.84 11.91 -14.57
CA GLU A 32 3.14 13.26 -15.06
C GLU A 32 4.53 13.69 -14.59
N ARG A 33 4.87 13.35 -13.34
CA ARG A 33 6.17 13.71 -12.77
C ARG A 33 7.28 12.77 -13.25
N TRP A 34 6.99 11.48 -13.27
CA TRP A 34 7.92 10.43 -13.67
C TRP A 34 7.26 9.52 -14.69
N PRO A 35 7.38 9.85 -16.00
CA PRO A 35 6.70 9.06 -17.05
C PRO A 35 7.06 7.58 -17.05
N GLN A 36 8.23 7.23 -16.53
CA GLN A 36 8.72 5.85 -16.49
C GLN A 36 8.48 5.18 -15.13
N VAL A 37 7.66 5.78 -14.25
CA VAL A 37 7.42 5.22 -12.93
C VAL A 37 6.86 3.79 -13.02
N ARG A 38 7.43 2.91 -12.19
CA ARG A 38 6.97 1.52 -12.06
C ARG A 38 6.26 1.38 -10.73
N ALA A 39 5.05 0.84 -10.75
CA ALA A 39 4.25 0.67 -9.56
C ALA A 39 3.71 -0.76 -9.49
N GLY A 40 3.78 -1.35 -8.32
CA GLY A 40 3.28 -2.70 -8.08
C GLY A 40 2.84 -2.89 -6.64
N GLY A 41 2.10 -3.94 -6.39
CA GLY A 41 1.59 -4.28 -5.06
C GLY A 41 0.19 -4.87 -5.10
N ILE A 42 -0.70 -4.34 -4.29
CA ILE A 42 -2.09 -4.79 -4.21
C ILE A 42 -2.99 -3.67 -4.71
N GLY A 43 -3.80 -3.98 -5.70
CA GLY A 43 -4.70 -3.00 -6.27
C GLY A 43 -5.79 -3.63 -7.12
N GLY A 44 -6.71 -2.79 -7.57
CA GLY A 44 -7.86 -3.19 -8.36
C GLY A 44 -7.75 -2.77 -9.83
N PRO A 45 -8.89 -2.82 -10.55
CA PRO A 45 -8.89 -2.58 -12.00
C PRO A 45 -8.53 -1.14 -12.39
N ASN A 46 -8.86 -0.15 -11.58
CA ASN A 46 -8.50 1.24 -11.88
C ASN A 46 -6.98 1.44 -11.89
N MET A 47 -6.29 0.83 -10.93
CA MET A 47 -4.84 0.88 -10.87
C MET A 47 -4.23 0.07 -12.03
N ALA A 48 -4.77 -1.10 -12.30
CA ALA A 48 -4.29 -1.98 -13.37
C ALA A 48 -4.40 -1.31 -14.75
N GLN A 49 -5.47 -0.58 -15.01
CA GLN A 49 -5.66 0.15 -16.26
C GLN A 49 -4.59 1.22 -16.50
N ARG A 50 -3.93 1.65 -15.42
CA ARG A 50 -2.87 2.65 -15.48
C ARG A 50 -1.48 2.05 -15.41
N GLY A 51 -1.36 0.76 -15.74
CA GLY A 51 -0.07 0.07 -15.78
C GLY A 51 0.46 -0.40 -14.45
N PHE A 52 -0.37 -0.40 -13.41
CA PHE A 52 0.00 -0.95 -12.11
C PHE A 52 0.07 -2.47 -12.19
N GLU A 53 1.14 -3.03 -11.66
CA GLU A 53 1.31 -4.47 -11.58
C GLU A 53 0.72 -5.01 -10.28
N ALA A 54 -0.47 -5.60 -10.36
CA ALA A 54 -1.13 -6.18 -9.20
C ALA A 54 -0.55 -7.56 -8.91
N TRP A 55 0.20 -7.68 -7.81
CA TRP A 55 0.72 -8.96 -7.33
C TRP A 55 -0.36 -9.76 -6.61
N TRP A 56 -1.28 -9.07 -5.99
CA TRP A 56 -2.53 -9.60 -5.46
C TRP A 56 -3.66 -8.64 -5.82
N PRO A 57 -4.87 -9.14 -6.10
CA PRO A 57 -6.02 -8.26 -6.34
C PRO A 57 -6.49 -7.63 -5.02
N SER A 58 -7.07 -6.42 -5.11
CA SER A 58 -7.60 -5.73 -3.92
C SER A 58 -8.65 -6.56 -3.19
N GLU A 59 -9.37 -7.41 -3.90
CA GLU A 59 -10.37 -8.31 -3.34
C GLU A 59 -9.79 -9.25 -2.29
N ALA A 60 -8.49 -9.55 -2.37
CA ALA A 60 -7.83 -10.41 -1.39
C ALA A 60 -7.84 -9.80 0.01
N LEU A 61 -7.97 -8.47 0.14
CA LEU A 61 -8.06 -7.77 1.41
C LEU A 61 -9.50 -7.46 1.81
N ALA A 62 -10.46 -7.66 0.91
CA ALA A 62 -11.87 -7.37 1.20
C ALA A 62 -12.44 -8.45 2.11
N VAL A 63 -12.95 -8.03 3.25
CA VAL A 63 -13.57 -8.93 4.23
C VAL A 63 -14.99 -8.44 4.51
N ARG A 64 -15.96 -9.31 4.32
CA ARG A 64 -17.37 -9.01 4.54
C ARG A 64 -17.93 -9.91 5.63
N GLY A 65 -18.32 -9.31 6.76
CA GLY A 65 -18.92 -10.01 7.87
C GLY A 65 -17.91 -10.69 8.81
N TYR A 66 -18.36 -10.98 10.03
CA TYR A 66 -17.49 -11.49 11.09
C TYR A 66 -16.95 -12.90 10.81
N VAL A 67 -17.76 -13.74 10.17
CA VAL A 67 -17.34 -15.12 9.87
C VAL A 67 -16.22 -15.11 8.82
N GLU A 68 -16.32 -14.25 7.83
CA GLU A 68 -15.26 -14.10 6.83
C GLU A 68 -13.98 -13.53 7.43
N VAL A 69 -14.09 -12.60 8.38
CA VAL A 69 -12.92 -12.06 9.08
C VAL A 69 -12.11 -13.18 9.70
N LEU A 70 -12.77 -14.08 10.43
CA LEU A 70 -12.09 -15.19 11.09
C LEU A 70 -11.47 -16.18 10.09
N ARG A 71 -12.16 -16.46 8.99
CA ARG A 71 -11.67 -17.39 7.97
C ARG A 71 -10.51 -16.82 7.16
N HIS A 72 -10.56 -15.53 6.83
CA HIS A 72 -9.60 -14.90 5.93
C HIS A 72 -8.46 -14.19 6.65
N TYR A 73 -8.56 -14.03 7.98
CA TYR A 73 -7.56 -13.30 8.75
C TYR A 73 -6.14 -13.86 8.54
N ARG A 74 -5.99 -15.18 8.60
CA ARG A 74 -4.69 -15.83 8.39
C ARG A 74 -4.18 -15.63 6.96
N GLY A 75 -5.09 -15.65 5.98
CA GLY A 75 -4.76 -15.40 4.59
C GLY A 75 -4.27 -13.97 4.37
N ILE A 76 -4.95 -13.01 4.99
CA ILE A 76 -4.57 -11.60 4.92
C ILE A 76 -3.19 -11.38 5.56
N LEU A 77 -2.95 -11.98 6.71
CA LEU A 77 -1.63 -11.90 7.36
C LEU A 77 -0.53 -12.53 6.51
N ARG A 78 -0.84 -13.65 5.85
CA ARG A 78 0.10 -14.30 4.96
C ARG A 78 0.47 -13.40 3.78
N ILE A 79 -0.52 -12.76 3.17
CA ILE A 79 -0.30 -11.81 2.08
C ILE A 79 0.57 -10.65 2.56
N ARG A 80 0.26 -10.08 3.72
CA ARG A 80 1.04 -8.99 4.30
C ARG A 80 2.50 -9.41 4.51
N ASN A 81 2.72 -10.59 5.06
CA ASN A 81 4.07 -11.09 5.32
C ASN A 81 4.83 -11.38 4.01
N GLN A 82 4.16 -11.94 3.02
CA GLN A 82 4.76 -12.19 1.72
C GLN A 82 5.11 -10.88 1.00
N LEU A 83 4.22 -9.90 1.05
CA LEU A 83 4.46 -8.59 0.48
C LEU A 83 5.64 -7.89 1.18
N LYS A 84 5.64 -7.93 2.51
CA LYS A 84 6.74 -7.36 3.29
C LYS A 84 8.09 -8.00 2.91
N ALA A 85 8.14 -9.32 2.82
CA ALA A 85 9.36 -10.03 2.43
C ALA A 85 9.83 -9.61 1.04
N ARG A 86 8.90 -9.49 0.09
CA ARG A 86 9.21 -9.08 -1.28
C ARG A 86 9.77 -7.64 -1.32
N LEU A 87 9.15 -6.74 -0.56
CA LEU A 87 9.58 -5.33 -0.51
C LEU A 87 10.93 -5.16 0.20
N LEU A 88 11.23 -5.98 1.18
CA LEU A 88 12.53 -5.95 1.84
C LEU A 88 13.64 -6.55 0.97
N LEU A 89 13.30 -7.53 0.14
CA LEU A 89 14.23 -8.14 -0.78
C LEU A 89 14.57 -7.21 -1.96
N GLN A 90 13.57 -6.50 -2.47
CA GLN A 90 13.72 -5.51 -3.52
C GLN A 90 13.06 -4.20 -3.08
N PRO A 91 13.74 -3.39 -2.25
CA PRO A 91 13.13 -2.20 -1.66
C PRO A 91 12.68 -1.19 -2.71
N PRO A 92 11.42 -0.73 -2.63
CA PRO A 92 10.97 0.37 -3.46
C PRO A 92 11.55 1.68 -2.94
N GLN A 93 11.49 2.72 -3.76
CA GLN A 93 11.88 4.05 -3.32
C GLN A 93 10.85 4.64 -2.36
N MET A 94 9.60 4.20 -2.47
CA MET A 94 8.51 4.65 -1.62
C MET A 94 7.43 3.57 -1.55
N PHE A 95 6.81 3.43 -0.39
CA PHE A 95 5.60 2.63 -0.19
C PHE A 95 4.45 3.58 0.09
N ILE A 96 3.34 3.42 -0.62
CA ILE A 96 2.13 4.22 -0.41
C ILE A 96 0.99 3.30 0.00
N GLY A 97 0.54 3.42 1.24
CA GLY A 97 -0.66 2.74 1.72
C GLY A 97 -1.88 3.61 1.45
N ILE A 98 -2.87 3.04 0.77
CA ILE A 98 -4.12 3.71 0.47
C ILE A 98 -5.21 2.92 1.17
N ASP A 99 -6.02 3.56 2.00
CA ASP A 99 -7.06 2.90 2.78
C ASP A 99 -6.56 1.70 3.61
N ALA A 100 -7.42 0.74 3.93
CA ALA A 100 -7.10 -0.50 4.67
C ALA A 100 -6.09 -0.28 5.81
N PRO A 101 -6.38 0.62 6.77
CA PRO A 101 -5.36 1.04 7.76
C PRO A 101 -4.84 -0.10 8.63
N ASP A 102 -5.68 -1.07 8.98
CA ASP A 102 -5.23 -2.18 9.82
C ASP A 102 -4.20 -3.07 9.10
N PHE A 103 -4.28 -3.15 7.78
CA PHE A 103 -3.28 -3.84 6.99
C PHE A 103 -2.05 -2.95 6.76
N ASN A 104 -2.28 -1.74 6.29
CA ASN A 104 -1.22 -0.86 5.80
C ASN A 104 -0.35 -0.28 6.91
N LEU A 105 -0.93 0.15 8.03
CA LEU A 105 -0.15 0.81 9.07
C LEU A 105 0.90 -0.12 9.69
N ASP A 106 0.57 -1.38 9.91
CA ASP A 106 1.54 -2.34 10.42
C ASP A 106 2.66 -2.60 9.42
N LEU A 107 2.31 -2.71 8.13
CA LEU A 107 3.28 -2.91 7.07
C LEU A 107 4.17 -1.68 6.91
N GLU A 108 3.57 -0.49 6.91
CA GLU A 108 4.30 0.78 6.81
C GLU A 108 5.30 0.94 7.95
N ALA A 109 4.89 0.63 9.18
CA ALA A 109 5.79 0.70 10.33
C ALA A 109 6.99 -0.23 10.17
N ALA A 110 6.77 -1.45 9.70
CA ALA A 110 7.82 -2.41 9.46
C ALA A 110 8.79 -1.96 8.35
N LEU A 111 8.25 -1.38 7.28
CA LEU A 111 9.06 -0.88 6.18
C LEU A 111 9.85 0.37 6.57
N LYS A 112 9.21 1.28 7.30
CA LYS A 112 9.88 2.49 7.80
C LYS A 112 11.06 2.13 8.71
N ALA A 113 10.89 1.12 9.56
CA ALA A 113 11.96 0.64 10.44
C ALA A 113 13.17 0.14 9.65
N GLN A 114 12.99 -0.28 8.40
CA GLN A 114 14.04 -0.74 7.51
C GLN A 114 14.54 0.36 6.56
N GLY A 115 14.15 1.60 6.79
CA GLY A 115 14.63 2.74 6.01
C GLY A 115 13.87 3.01 4.72
N ILE A 116 12.76 2.34 4.49
CA ILE A 116 11.92 2.60 3.31
C ILE A 116 10.98 3.75 3.61
N LYS A 117 10.91 4.73 2.72
CA LYS A 117 9.99 5.85 2.86
C LYS A 117 8.55 5.38 2.73
N THR A 118 7.69 5.78 3.66
CA THR A 118 6.29 5.37 3.68
C THR A 118 5.37 6.59 3.67
N VAL A 119 4.29 6.48 2.91
CA VAL A 119 3.23 7.48 2.84
C VAL A 119 1.90 6.77 3.04
N HIS A 120 1.04 7.33 3.86
CA HIS A 120 -0.32 6.85 4.01
C HIS A 120 -1.27 7.87 3.40
N PHE A 121 -2.01 7.45 2.40
CA PHE A 121 -2.99 8.27 1.69
C PHE A 121 -4.39 7.92 2.21
N ILE A 122 -5.18 8.90 2.55
CA ILE A 122 -6.47 8.77 3.22
C ILE A 122 -6.27 8.42 4.71
N CYS A 123 -5.96 9.45 5.47
CA CYS A 123 -5.81 9.30 6.92
C CYS A 123 -7.15 8.88 7.53
N PRO A 124 -7.16 7.81 8.32
CA PRO A 124 -8.38 7.37 8.98
C PRO A 124 -8.88 8.40 9.98
N SER A 125 -10.19 8.35 10.26
CA SER A 125 -10.83 9.25 11.22
C SER A 125 -10.35 8.97 12.64
N ILE A 126 -9.39 9.75 13.11
CA ILE A 126 -8.74 9.53 14.41
C ILE A 126 -9.74 9.70 15.58
N TRP A 127 -10.69 10.64 15.44
CA TRP A 127 -11.68 10.88 16.50
C TRP A 127 -12.66 9.72 16.72
N ALA A 128 -12.81 8.82 15.75
CA ALA A 128 -13.61 7.61 15.90
C ALA A 128 -12.79 6.43 16.44
N TRP A 129 -11.50 6.65 16.74
CA TRP A 129 -10.55 5.61 17.09
C TRP A 129 -9.94 5.84 18.46
N ARG A 130 -9.32 4.79 18.97
CA ARG A 130 -8.57 4.89 20.23
C ARG A 130 -7.31 5.72 20.03
N ALA A 131 -6.87 6.38 21.11
CA ALA A 131 -5.67 7.22 21.09
C ALA A 131 -4.40 6.45 20.69
N ASP A 132 -4.35 5.14 20.91
CA ASP A 132 -3.23 4.30 20.51
C ASP A 132 -3.01 4.28 18.99
N ARG A 133 -4.06 4.51 18.20
CA ARG A 133 -3.94 4.57 16.74
C ARG A 133 -3.20 5.82 16.25
N VAL A 134 -3.24 6.90 17.01
CA VAL A 134 -2.45 8.10 16.71
C VAL A 134 -0.96 7.77 16.78
N GLN A 135 -0.56 7.07 17.83
CA GLN A 135 0.83 6.65 17.99
C GLN A 135 1.25 5.66 16.90
N LYS A 136 0.35 4.74 16.54
CA LYS A 136 0.59 3.80 15.46
C LYS A 136 0.79 4.52 14.14
N LEU A 137 -0.03 5.53 13.84
CA LEU A 137 0.10 6.35 12.65
C LEU A 137 1.45 7.07 12.61
N GLN A 138 1.84 7.69 13.71
CA GLN A 138 3.11 8.40 13.81
C GLN A 138 4.32 7.49 13.57
N ARG A 139 4.24 6.22 13.97
CA ARG A 139 5.31 5.25 13.75
C ARG A 139 5.31 4.66 12.34
N SER A 140 4.19 4.76 11.64
CA SER A 140 3.99 4.08 10.35
C SER A 140 4.37 4.93 9.15
N VAL A 141 4.30 6.24 9.27
CA VAL A 141 4.44 7.13 8.11
C VAL A 141 5.54 8.16 8.30
N ASP A 142 6.03 8.64 7.21
CA ASP A 142 6.90 9.79 7.10
C ASP A 142 6.05 11.03 6.81
#